data_89c3ccf6984ebe9c23766a0cc381f65f
#
_entry.id   89c3ccf6984ebe9c23766a0cc381f65f
#
_cell.length_a   1.000
_cell.length_b   1.000
_cell.length_c   1.000
_cell.angle_alpha   90.00
_cell.angle_beta   90.00
_cell.angle_gamma   90.00
#
_symmetry.space_group_name_H-M   'P 1'
#
loop_
_entity.id
_entity.type
_entity.pdbx_description
1 polymer ?
#
loop_
_entity_poly.entity_id
_entity_poly.type
_entity_poly.pdbx_seq_one_letter_code
_entity_poly.pdbx_strand_id
1 'polypeptide(L)'
;MKHILPYWHELPDLDLYLDQVLLYVNQVVNSQESLEQNCLSSMKINSSLGNEADDRTGVHQGKLTTDNVDFRRVLTAAMINNYVKHKQIEKPIKKKYQKHQVARLIALTILKNVFSIQEISQTLNLLLNSSDSESLYNHFVDCMRDKENEKTPDIIRFACQSVKLYYKTRQLTVDLERSQHES
;
A
#
# COMPACT_ATOMS: atom_id res chain seq x y z
N MET A 1 6.98 15.36 -8.64
CA MET A 1 6.65 15.57 -7.21
C MET A 1 6.67 14.20 -6.53
N LYS A 2 7.51 13.98 -5.52
CA LYS A 2 7.48 12.75 -4.72
C LYS A 2 6.17 12.75 -3.94
N HIS A 3 5.22 11.89 -4.29
CA HIS A 3 4.04 11.66 -3.47
C HIS A 3 4.49 10.93 -2.20
N ILE A 4 4.41 11.62 -1.10
CA ILE A 4 4.91 11.19 0.19
C ILE A 4 3.67 10.95 1.05
N LEU A 5 3.65 9.88 1.87
CA LEU A 5 2.55 9.62 2.80
C LEU A 5 2.20 10.89 3.58
N PRO A 6 0.93 11.30 3.66
CA PRO A 6 0.55 12.51 4.38
C PRO A 6 0.83 12.37 5.88
N TYR A 7 1.26 13.44 6.54
CA TYR A 7 1.28 13.50 7.99
C TYR A 7 -0.13 13.59 8.57
N TRP A 8 -0.28 13.43 9.87
CA TRP A 8 -1.57 13.51 10.55
C TRP A 8 -2.33 14.80 10.24
N HIS A 9 -1.67 15.95 10.28
CA HIS A 9 -2.31 17.25 10.01
C HIS A 9 -2.73 17.43 8.54
N GLU A 10 -2.18 16.62 7.62
CA GLU A 10 -2.54 16.62 6.20
C GLU A 10 -3.70 15.64 5.88
N LEU A 11 -4.07 14.79 6.84
CA LEU A 11 -5.23 13.91 6.71
C LEU A 11 -6.54 14.73 6.77
N PRO A 12 -7.62 14.26 6.11
CA PRO A 12 -8.92 14.94 6.16
C PRO A 12 -9.41 15.16 7.60
N ASP A 13 -9.79 16.39 7.93
CA ASP A 13 -10.37 16.73 9.24
C ASP A 13 -11.86 16.35 9.34
N LEU A 14 -12.51 16.12 8.19
CA LEU A 14 -13.90 15.69 8.12
C LEU A 14 -14.01 14.16 8.18
N ASP A 15 -15.03 13.68 8.89
CA ASP A 15 -15.38 12.26 8.88
C ASP A 15 -15.84 11.82 7.48
N LEU A 16 -15.24 10.74 6.96
CA LEU A 16 -15.44 10.25 5.60
C LEU A 16 -16.42 9.08 5.54
N TYR A 17 -17.27 9.05 4.51
CA TYR A 17 -18.03 7.85 4.16
C TYR A 17 -17.12 6.76 3.58
N LEU A 18 -17.60 5.52 3.56
CA LEU A 18 -16.82 4.34 3.12
C LEU A 18 -16.20 4.50 1.72
N ASP A 19 -16.96 5.01 0.76
CA ASP A 19 -16.51 5.27 -0.61
C ASP A 19 -15.41 6.34 -0.66
N GLN A 20 -15.54 7.40 0.13
CA GLN A 20 -14.53 8.44 0.27
C GLN A 20 -13.24 7.91 0.92
N VAL A 21 -13.37 7.07 1.96
CA VAL A 21 -12.22 6.40 2.60
C VAL A 21 -11.49 5.53 1.60
N LEU A 22 -12.21 4.73 0.83
CA LEU A 22 -11.62 3.86 -0.20
C LEU A 22 -10.85 4.66 -1.24
N LEU A 23 -11.47 5.72 -1.76
CA LEU A 23 -10.83 6.60 -2.74
C LEU A 23 -9.56 7.23 -2.17
N TYR A 24 -9.66 7.84 -0.99
CA TYR A 24 -8.57 8.56 -0.35
C TYR A 24 -7.40 7.62 0.01
N VAL A 25 -7.66 6.52 0.71
CA VAL A 25 -6.61 5.58 1.13
C VAL A 25 -5.92 4.97 -0.09
N ASN A 26 -6.67 4.53 -1.10
CA ASN A 26 -6.09 3.98 -2.31
C ASN A 26 -5.27 5.02 -3.08
N GLN A 27 -5.72 6.25 -3.16
CA GLN A 27 -4.95 7.34 -3.76
C GLN A 27 -3.63 7.58 -3.02
N VAL A 28 -3.66 7.69 -1.68
CA VAL A 28 -2.48 7.89 -0.84
C VAL A 28 -1.48 6.75 -1.00
N VAL A 29 -1.94 5.51 -0.94
CA VAL A 29 -1.07 4.33 -0.95
C VAL A 29 -0.50 4.06 -2.35
N ASN A 30 -1.29 4.25 -3.41
CA ASN A 30 -0.84 4.00 -4.80
C ASN A 30 -0.03 5.18 -5.39
N SER A 31 -0.15 6.39 -4.85
CA SER A 31 0.69 7.53 -5.26
C SER A 31 2.17 7.29 -4.99
N GLN A 32 2.52 6.34 -4.12
CA GLN A 32 3.90 5.93 -3.88
C GLN A 32 4.46 5.03 -4.99
N GLU A 33 3.63 4.22 -5.64
CA GLU A 33 4.06 3.29 -6.69
C GLU A 33 4.27 3.97 -8.05
N SER A 34 3.54 5.05 -8.33
CA SER A 34 3.64 5.79 -9.62
C SER A 34 5.01 6.44 -9.84
N LEU A 35 5.82 6.61 -8.81
CA LEU A 35 7.18 7.16 -8.92
C LEU A 35 8.21 6.14 -9.35
N GLU A 36 8.05 4.89 -8.97
CA GLU A 36 8.93 3.79 -9.39
C GLU A 36 8.65 3.41 -10.84
N GLN A 37 7.39 3.48 -11.28
CA GLN A 37 6.98 3.16 -12.67
C GLN A 37 7.29 4.30 -13.67
N ASN A 38 7.29 5.56 -13.28
CA ASN A 38 7.61 6.68 -14.18
C ASN A 38 9.10 6.76 -14.55
N CYS A 39 10.01 6.23 -13.74
CA CYS A 39 11.39 6.04 -14.15
C CYS A 39 11.51 5.02 -15.31
N LEU A 40 10.63 4.04 -15.37
CA LEU A 40 10.64 2.97 -16.37
C LEU A 40 9.88 3.32 -17.66
N SER A 41 8.87 4.20 -17.57
CA SER A 41 8.09 4.66 -18.73
C SER A 41 8.86 5.63 -19.64
N SER A 42 9.85 6.31 -19.09
CA SER A 42 10.71 7.22 -19.89
C SER A 42 11.71 6.51 -20.80
N MET A 43 11.85 5.18 -20.70
CA MET A 43 12.70 4.37 -21.57
C MET A 43 11.94 3.63 -22.68
N LYS A 44 10.60 3.76 -22.76
CA LYS A 44 9.80 3.17 -23.85
C LYS A 44 9.36 4.18 -24.87
N ILE A 45 10.30 4.77 -25.59
CA ILE A 45 10.04 5.36 -26.90
C ILE A 45 11.02 4.70 -27.88
N ASN A 46 10.52 3.73 -28.59
CA ASN A 46 10.82 3.29 -29.96
C ASN A 46 10.76 1.77 -30.10
N SER A 47 9.57 1.26 -30.39
CA SER A 47 9.38 0.20 -31.38
C SER A 47 7.89 -0.03 -31.62
N SER A 48 7.31 0.84 -32.45
CA SER A 48 6.10 0.53 -33.15
C SER A 48 6.54 -0.05 -34.50
N LEU A 49 6.04 -1.24 -34.87
CA LEU A 49 5.62 -1.61 -36.21
C LEU A 49 5.15 -3.07 -36.29
N GLY A 50 3.86 -3.22 -36.55
CA GLY A 50 3.28 -4.14 -37.52
C GLY A 50 3.24 -5.63 -37.19
N ASN A 51 2.12 -6.29 -37.07
CA ASN A 51 1.20 -6.70 -38.11
C ASN A 51 0.05 -7.55 -37.57
N GLU A 52 -1.00 -7.52 -38.32
CA GLU A 52 -2.32 -8.11 -38.15
C GLU A 52 -2.39 -9.64 -38.27
N ALA A 53 -3.48 -10.14 -37.65
CA ALA A 53 -4.37 -11.26 -38.08
C ALA A 53 -3.83 -12.70 -38.06
N ASP A 54 -4.45 -13.62 -37.42
CA ASP A 54 -5.52 -14.47 -37.89
C ASP A 54 -6.05 -15.44 -36.78
N ASP A 55 -7.27 -15.87 -37.02
CA ASP A 55 -8.28 -16.54 -36.25
C ASP A 55 -8.02 -18.07 -36.04
N ARG A 56 -8.66 -18.62 -34.99
CA ARG A 56 -9.16 -20.00 -34.76
C ARG A 56 -8.28 -21.02 -34.08
N THR A 57 -8.85 -21.43 -33.00
CA THR A 57 -9.18 -22.77 -32.47
C THR A 57 -8.72 -22.97 -31.03
N GLY A 58 -9.72 -23.28 -30.18
CA GLY A 58 -9.56 -23.51 -28.76
C GLY A 58 -8.82 -24.81 -28.41
N VAL A 59 -8.04 -24.69 -27.37
CA VAL A 59 -7.80 -25.78 -26.40
C VAL A 59 -7.47 -25.07 -25.06
N HIS A 60 -8.24 -25.39 -24.02
CA HIS A 60 -7.98 -25.00 -22.65
C HIS A 60 -6.64 -25.59 -22.19
N GLN A 61 -5.60 -24.82 -22.24
CA GLN A 61 -4.41 -25.01 -21.42
C GLN A 61 -4.26 -23.74 -20.58
N GLY A 62 -4.32 -23.90 -19.25
CA GLY A 62 -4.07 -22.83 -18.29
C GLY A 62 -2.71 -22.21 -18.51
N LYS A 63 -2.66 -21.22 -19.40
CA LYS A 63 -1.50 -20.37 -19.58
C LYS A 63 -1.45 -19.48 -18.38
N LEU A 64 -0.46 -19.69 -17.53
CA LEU A 64 -0.04 -18.73 -16.52
C LEU A 64 0.41 -17.49 -17.31
N THR A 65 -0.54 -16.62 -17.63
CA THR A 65 -0.23 -15.35 -18.27
C THR A 65 0.48 -14.53 -17.22
N THR A 66 1.72 -14.17 -17.51
CA THR A 66 2.50 -13.13 -16.84
C THR A 66 1.86 -11.76 -17.09
N ASP A 67 0.54 -11.69 -16.94
CA ASP A 67 -0.21 -10.45 -17.03
C ASP A 67 -0.04 -9.73 -15.70
N ASN A 68 0.80 -8.69 -15.74
CA ASN A 68 0.82 -7.59 -14.80
C ASN A 68 0.41 -8.02 -13.38
N VAL A 69 1.35 -8.53 -12.61
CA VAL A 69 1.18 -8.59 -11.17
C VAL A 69 0.95 -7.15 -10.74
N ASP A 70 -0.31 -6.77 -10.68
CA ASP A 70 -0.73 -5.45 -10.26
C ASP A 70 -0.34 -5.30 -8.78
N PHE A 71 0.83 -4.72 -8.55
CA PHE A 71 1.37 -4.46 -7.21
C PHE A 71 0.55 -3.44 -6.45
N ARG A 72 -0.61 -3.02 -6.99
CA ARG A 72 -1.46 -2.03 -6.37
C ARG A 72 -1.94 -2.51 -5.01
N ARG A 73 -1.61 -1.73 -4.02
CA ARG A 73 -2.11 -1.88 -2.66
C ARG A 73 -3.56 -1.47 -2.62
N VAL A 74 -4.47 -2.33 -3.07
CA VAL A 74 -5.89 -1.98 -3.13
C VAL A 74 -6.57 -2.32 -1.81
N LEU A 75 -7.17 -1.32 -1.19
CA LEU A 75 -8.11 -1.47 -0.10
C LEU A 75 -9.53 -1.58 -0.70
N THR A 76 -10.31 -2.56 -0.26
CA THR A 76 -11.69 -2.77 -0.72
C THR A 76 -12.69 -2.62 0.41
N ALA A 77 -13.96 -2.36 0.06
CA ALA A 77 -15.05 -2.28 1.03
C ALA A 77 -15.20 -3.59 1.84
N ALA A 78 -15.04 -4.73 1.17
CA ALA A 78 -15.07 -6.04 1.83
C ALA A 78 -13.97 -6.19 2.89
N MET A 79 -12.76 -5.68 2.60
CA MET A 79 -11.65 -5.68 3.56
C MET A 79 -11.94 -4.79 4.76
N ILE A 80 -12.42 -3.57 4.57
CA ILE A 80 -12.78 -2.67 5.68
C ILE A 80 -13.87 -3.31 6.54
N ASN A 81 -14.94 -3.85 5.92
CA ASN A 81 -16.01 -4.53 6.65
C ASN A 81 -15.49 -5.72 7.46
N ASN A 82 -14.53 -6.48 6.91
CA ASN A 82 -13.89 -7.58 7.61
C ASN A 82 -13.05 -7.07 8.80
N TYR A 83 -12.30 -5.98 8.64
CA TYR A 83 -11.54 -5.37 9.72
C TYR A 83 -12.43 -4.87 10.85
N VAL A 84 -13.57 -4.26 10.54
CA VAL A 84 -14.58 -3.85 11.53
C VAL A 84 -15.21 -5.05 12.22
N LYS A 85 -15.57 -6.10 11.47
CA LYS A 85 -16.15 -7.34 12.02
C LYS A 85 -15.23 -8.01 13.04
N HIS A 86 -13.93 -8.03 12.75
CA HIS A 86 -12.90 -8.61 13.63
C HIS A 86 -12.31 -7.63 14.64
N LYS A 87 -12.94 -6.46 14.84
CA LYS A 87 -12.51 -5.43 15.80
C LYS A 87 -11.07 -4.92 15.58
N GLN A 88 -10.56 -5.03 14.37
CA GLN A 88 -9.26 -4.50 13.96
C GLN A 88 -9.33 -3.01 13.64
N ILE A 89 -10.53 -2.56 13.25
CA ILE A 89 -10.92 -1.16 13.11
C ILE A 89 -12.22 -0.96 13.90
N GLU A 90 -12.36 0.16 14.55
CA GLU A 90 -13.59 0.54 15.25
C GLU A 90 -14.75 0.72 14.27
N LYS A 91 -16.00 0.51 14.76
CA LYS A 91 -17.17 0.76 13.93
C LYS A 91 -17.28 2.23 13.57
N PRO A 92 -17.64 2.56 12.30
CA PRO A 92 -17.88 3.95 11.92
C PRO A 92 -19.08 4.53 12.67
N ILE A 93 -18.96 5.81 13.07
CA ILE A 93 -20.03 6.56 13.73
C ILE A 93 -20.94 7.15 12.64
N LYS A 94 -22.24 6.86 12.69
CA LYS A 94 -23.20 7.32 11.66
C LYS A 94 -22.72 7.03 10.22
N LYS A 95 -22.13 5.84 10.00
CA LYS A 95 -21.55 5.39 8.72
C LYS A 95 -20.32 6.18 8.25
N LYS A 96 -19.71 7.00 9.10
CA LYS A 96 -18.53 7.80 8.79
C LYS A 96 -17.33 7.34 9.60
N TYR A 97 -16.16 7.34 8.97
CA TYR A 97 -14.86 6.99 9.54
C TYR A 97 -14.13 8.27 9.95
N GLN A 98 -13.63 8.27 11.16
CA GLN A 98 -12.88 9.38 11.75
C GLN A 98 -11.41 9.36 11.29
N LYS A 99 -10.72 10.46 11.47
CA LYS A 99 -9.31 10.67 11.07
C LYS A 99 -8.38 9.56 11.55
N HIS A 100 -8.48 9.12 12.82
CA HIS A 100 -7.66 8.04 13.36
C HIS A 100 -7.93 6.69 12.70
N GLN A 101 -9.17 6.42 12.26
CA GLN A 101 -9.52 5.21 11.52
C GLN A 101 -8.94 5.25 10.10
N VAL A 102 -8.94 6.41 9.45
CA VAL A 102 -8.31 6.61 8.15
C VAL A 102 -6.80 6.40 8.23
N ALA A 103 -6.13 7.00 9.22
CA ALA A 103 -4.70 6.79 9.48
C ALA A 103 -4.37 5.31 9.70
N ARG A 104 -5.18 4.62 10.52
CA ARG A 104 -5.02 3.18 10.77
C ARG A 104 -5.21 2.34 9.51
N LEU A 105 -6.17 2.68 8.64
CA LEU A 105 -6.40 2.00 7.36
C LEU A 105 -5.22 2.18 6.40
N ILE A 106 -4.60 3.35 6.34
CA ILE A 106 -3.39 3.60 5.55
C ILE A 106 -2.26 2.67 6.04
N ALA A 107 -1.98 2.67 7.35
CA ALA A 107 -0.93 1.83 7.93
C ALA A 107 -1.19 0.33 7.69
N LEU A 108 -2.43 -0.15 7.93
CA LEU A 108 -2.83 -1.53 7.67
C LEU A 108 -2.64 -1.92 6.20
N THR A 109 -3.00 -1.03 5.26
CA THR A 109 -2.89 -1.30 3.82
C THR A 109 -1.42 -1.43 3.38
N ILE A 110 -0.52 -0.71 4.02
CA ILE A 110 0.92 -0.78 3.73
C ILE A 110 1.55 -2.02 4.38
N LEU A 111 1.25 -2.27 5.65
CA LEU A 111 1.90 -3.31 6.44
C LEU A 111 1.40 -4.73 6.14
N LYS A 112 0.15 -4.89 5.65
CA LYS A 112 -0.50 -6.20 5.42
C LYS A 112 0.24 -7.16 4.48
N ASN A 113 1.15 -6.64 3.66
CA ASN A 113 1.92 -7.46 2.73
C ASN A 113 3.11 -8.18 3.40
N VAL A 114 3.46 -7.77 4.62
CA VAL A 114 4.59 -8.31 5.39
C VAL A 114 4.09 -8.98 6.67
N PHE A 115 3.07 -8.40 7.30
CA PHE A 115 2.52 -8.83 8.58
C PHE A 115 1.05 -9.21 8.45
N SER A 116 0.58 -10.13 9.28
CA SER A 116 -0.85 -10.40 9.36
C SER A 116 -1.61 -9.21 9.97
N ILE A 117 -2.85 -9.00 9.55
CA ILE A 117 -3.69 -7.93 10.08
C ILE A 117 -3.88 -8.04 11.61
N GLN A 118 -3.89 -9.26 12.12
CA GLN A 118 -4.00 -9.52 13.56
C GLN A 118 -2.77 -9.03 14.32
N GLU A 119 -1.56 -9.37 13.86
CA GLU A 119 -0.29 -8.90 14.47
C GLU A 119 -0.22 -7.37 14.47
N ILE A 120 -0.53 -6.73 13.33
CA ILE A 120 -0.54 -5.27 13.21
C ILE A 120 -1.51 -4.66 14.22
N SER A 121 -2.74 -5.19 14.30
CA SER A 121 -3.78 -4.65 15.18
C SER A 121 -3.44 -4.82 16.65
N GLN A 122 -2.88 -5.98 17.04
CA GLN A 122 -2.43 -6.22 18.42
C GLN A 122 -1.31 -5.26 18.80
N THR A 123 -0.31 -5.11 17.95
CA THR A 123 0.82 -4.19 18.17
C THR A 123 0.36 -2.75 18.29
N LEU A 124 -0.51 -2.28 17.38
CA LEU A 124 -1.06 -0.92 17.44
C LEU A 124 -1.84 -0.68 18.74
N ASN A 125 -2.66 -1.64 19.18
CA ASN A 125 -3.40 -1.50 20.43
C ASN A 125 -2.47 -1.43 21.64
N LEU A 126 -1.36 -2.18 21.65
CA LEU A 126 -0.35 -2.08 22.72
C LEU A 126 0.34 -0.72 22.71
N LEU A 127 0.71 -0.19 21.55
CA LEU A 127 1.34 1.13 21.42
C LEU A 127 0.40 2.26 21.83
N LEU A 128 -0.90 2.14 21.55
CA LEU A 128 -1.91 3.13 21.95
C LEU A 128 -2.14 3.21 23.47
N ASN A 129 -1.67 2.24 24.24
CA ASN A 129 -1.68 2.35 25.71
C ASN A 129 -0.67 3.37 26.24
N SER A 130 0.36 3.70 25.47
CA SER A 130 1.46 4.61 25.88
C SER A 130 1.62 5.83 24.99
N SER A 131 0.91 5.91 23.86
CA SER A 131 1.01 6.99 22.88
C SER A 131 -0.33 7.23 22.21
N ASP A 132 -0.54 8.44 21.70
CA ASP A 132 -1.74 8.78 20.93
C ASP A 132 -1.61 8.38 19.46
N SER A 133 -2.76 8.33 18.75
CA SER A 133 -2.84 7.95 17.33
C SER A 133 -2.06 8.89 16.41
N GLU A 134 -2.02 10.20 16.71
CA GLU A 134 -1.31 11.19 15.92
C GLU A 134 0.19 10.95 15.97
N SER A 135 0.75 10.84 17.19
CA SER A 135 2.18 10.57 17.38
C SER A 135 2.63 9.28 16.71
N LEU A 136 1.88 8.19 16.92
CA LEU A 136 2.19 6.89 16.30
C LEU A 136 2.15 6.94 14.77
N TYR A 137 1.14 7.61 14.22
CA TYR A 137 1.01 7.75 12.78
C TYR A 137 2.13 8.62 12.19
N ASN A 138 2.48 9.74 12.84
CA ASN A 138 3.58 10.60 12.40
C ASN A 138 4.93 9.88 12.47
N HIS A 139 5.19 9.08 13.51
CA HIS A 139 6.38 8.22 13.57
C HIS A 139 6.44 7.20 12.43
N PHE A 140 5.30 6.59 12.09
CA PHE A 140 5.20 5.69 10.95
C PHE A 140 5.51 6.43 9.63
N VAL A 141 4.95 7.62 9.45
CA VAL A 141 5.20 8.46 8.25
C VAL A 141 6.68 8.87 8.18
N ASP A 142 7.29 9.30 9.28
CA ASP A 142 8.72 9.65 9.34
C ASP A 142 9.59 8.47 8.89
N CYS A 143 9.35 7.27 9.44
CA CYS A 143 10.05 6.06 9.05
C CYS A 143 9.87 5.72 7.56
N MET A 144 8.65 5.82 7.05
CA MET A 144 8.37 5.54 5.64
C MET A 144 9.02 6.55 4.69
N ARG A 145 9.23 7.79 5.16
CA ARG A 145 9.91 8.89 4.43
C ARG A 145 11.45 8.90 4.61
N ASP A 146 12.04 7.91 5.28
CA ASP A 146 13.47 7.87 5.63
C ASP A 146 13.93 9.06 6.50
N LYS A 147 13.03 9.58 7.33
CA LYS A 147 13.39 10.57 8.33
C LYS A 147 13.76 9.88 9.63
N GLU A 148 14.93 10.22 10.15
CA GLU A 148 15.35 9.75 11.47
C GLU A 148 14.61 10.53 12.56
N ASN A 149 14.05 9.78 13.51
CA ASN A 149 13.42 10.33 14.69
C ASN A 149 13.73 9.40 15.88
N GLU A 150 14.57 9.87 16.79
CA GLU A 150 15.03 9.09 17.96
C GLU A 150 13.88 8.65 18.87
N LYS A 151 12.76 9.37 18.85
CA LYS A 151 11.57 9.04 19.66
C LYS A 151 10.70 7.96 19.04
N THR A 152 11.01 7.53 17.81
CA THR A 152 10.23 6.49 17.13
C THR A 152 10.43 5.15 17.83
N PRO A 153 9.35 4.47 18.26
CA PRO A 153 9.44 3.13 18.81
C PRO A 153 10.14 2.16 17.84
N ASP A 154 11.04 1.33 18.34
CA ASP A 154 11.80 0.38 17.52
C ASP A 154 10.90 -0.55 16.72
N ILE A 155 9.76 -0.97 17.29
CA ILE A 155 8.79 -1.81 16.58
C ILE A 155 8.26 -1.15 15.30
N ILE A 156 8.00 0.17 15.32
CA ILE A 156 7.59 0.93 14.12
C ILE A 156 8.75 1.02 13.14
N ARG A 157 9.96 1.30 13.63
CA ARG A 157 11.17 1.41 12.80
C ARG A 157 11.43 0.11 12.05
N PHE A 158 11.45 -1.03 12.74
CA PHE A 158 11.70 -2.32 12.13
C PHE A 158 10.55 -2.78 11.22
N ALA A 159 9.29 -2.47 11.55
CA ALA A 159 8.16 -2.75 10.67
C ALA A 159 8.28 -2.00 9.34
N CYS A 160 8.62 -0.71 9.37
CA CYS A 160 8.84 0.08 8.16
C CYS A 160 10.03 -0.43 7.33
N GLN A 161 11.14 -0.80 7.98
CA GLN A 161 12.29 -1.39 7.29
C GLN A 161 11.92 -2.72 6.61
N SER A 162 11.17 -3.58 7.27
CA SER A 162 10.69 -4.85 6.71
C SER A 162 9.84 -4.63 5.46
N VAL A 163 8.93 -3.65 5.49
CA VAL A 163 8.12 -3.28 4.32
C VAL A 163 9.01 -2.78 3.17
N LYS A 164 9.96 -1.90 3.45
CA LYS A 164 10.87 -1.36 2.42
C LYS A 164 11.72 -2.47 1.79
N LEU A 165 12.26 -3.37 2.61
CA LEU A 165 13.04 -4.52 2.14
C LEU A 165 12.18 -5.47 1.29
N TYR A 166 10.95 -5.76 1.69
CA TYR A 166 10.00 -6.55 0.92
C TYR A 166 9.77 -5.97 -0.48
N TYR A 167 9.49 -4.66 -0.59
CA TYR A 167 9.31 -4.03 -1.90
C TYR A 167 10.59 -4.00 -2.72
N LYS A 168 11.73 -3.74 -2.08
CA LYS A 168 13.02 -3.78 -2.77
C LYS A 168 13.32 -5.17 -3.34
N THR A 169 13.07 -6.23 -2.59
CA THR A 169 13.24 -7.62 -3.05
C THR A 169 12.33 -7.90 -4.24
N ARG A 170 11.06 -7.51 -4.17
CA ARG A 170 10.12 -7.69 -5.29
C ARG A 170 10.56 -6.96 -6.55
N GLN A 171 11.05 -5.73 -6.42
CA GLN A 171 11.57 -4.98 -7.55
C GLN A 171 12.74 -5.72 -8.22
N LEU A 172 13.69 -6.20 -7.42
CA LEU A 172 14.82 -6.98 -7.94
C LEU A 172 14.38 -8.26 -8.66
N THR A 173 13.33 -8.94 -8.20
CA THR A 173 12.77 -10.11 -8.88
C THR A 173 12.27 -9.72 -10.28
N VAL A 174 11.51 -8.65 -10.40
CA VAL A 174 11.01 -8.15 -11.69
C VAL A 174 12.16 -7.78 -12.63
N ASP A 175 13.20 -7.13 -12.11
CA ASP A 175 14.38 -6.75 -12.90
C ASP A 175 15.14 -7.99 -13.42
N LEU A 176 15.25 -9.04 -12.60
CA LEU A 176 15.85 -10.32 -13.01
C LEU A 176 15.04 -11.03 -14.10
N GLU A 177 13.70 -11.07 -13.98
CA GLU A 177 12.83 -11.67 -14.99
C GLU A 177 12.97 -10.95 -16.34
N ARG A 178 13.04 -9.62 -16.34
CA ARG A 178 13.25 -8.82 -17.57
C ARG A 178 14.59 -9.14 -18.23
N SER A 179 15.67 -9.22 -17.46
CA SER A 179 17.01 -9.51 -17.98
C SER A 179 17.11 -10.88 -18.65
N GLN A 180 16.29 -11.86 -18.22
CA GLN A 180 16.24 -13.19 -18.80
C GLN A 180 15.46 -13.25 -20.11
N HIS A 181 14.54 -12.30 -20.35
CA HIS A 181 13.76 -12.25 -21.59
C HIS A 181 14.46 -11.45 -22.72
N GLU A 182 15.51 -10.70 -22.39
CA GLU A 182 16.30 -9.91 -23.34
C GLU A 182 17.58 -10.66 -23.82
N SER A 183 17.82 -11.86 -23.31
CA SER A 183 18.97 -12.71 -23.67
C SER A 183 18.54 -13.84 -24.59
#